data_2b07bbecc3458fb8fc8b79e8161d9004
#
_entry.id   2b07bbecc3458fb8fc8b79e8161d9004
#
_cell.length_a   1.000
_cell.length_b   1.000
_cell.length_c   1.000
_cell.angle_alpha   90.00
_cell.angle_beta   90.00
_cell.angle_gamma   90.00
#
_symmetry.space_group_name_H-M   'P 1'
#
loop_
_entity.id
_entity.type
_entity.pdbx_description
1 polymer ?
#
loop_
_entity_poly.entity_id
_entity_poly.type
_entity_poly.pdbx_seq_one_letter_code
_entity_poly.pdbx_strand_id
1 'polypeptide(L)'
;MKAMVFPGQGAQFPGMGRDLFDAHGFARDRFAQAAEVLGFDIADVMFNGSDEDLKQTKVTQPAIFLHSVIMAEGMGEAFSPNFVAGHSLGEFSALVASGGLGFAEGLKLVSERALAMQDACEAMPSTMAAIIGMEDADVEAVCAKTEGIVVAANYNCPGQLVISGEVQAIESACEQLKEAGARRALILPVGGAFHSPLMEPARERLALALESAEL
;
A
#
# COMPACT_ATOMS: atom_id res chain seq x y z
N MET A 1 -21.84 -5.71 -15.47
CA MET A 1 -20.89 -4.69 -15.04
C MET A 1 -19.78 -5.41 -14.28
N LYS A 2 -18.51 -5.19 -14.63
CA LYS A 2 -17.34 -5.81 -13.99
C LYS A 2 -16.47 -4.71 -13.38
N ALA A 3 -15.97 -4.90 -12.16
CA ALA A 3 -14.95 -4.06 -11.55
C ALA A 3 -13.72 -4.92 -11.25
N MET A 4 -12.53 -4.37 -11.50
CA MET A 4 -11.25 -4.96 -11.08
C MET A 4 -10.67 -4.09 -9.99
N VAL A 5 -10.29 -4.73 -8.88
CA VAL A 5 -9.77 -4.05 -7.69
C VAL A 5 -8.34 -4.52 -7.43
N PHE A 6 -7.45 -3.57 -7.20
CA PHE A 6 -6.02 -3.81 -6.99
C PHE A 6 -5.66 -3.64 -5.51
N PRO A 7 -4.94 -4.61 -4.91
CA PRO A 7 -4.60 -4.57 -3.49
C PRO A 7 -3.52 -3.52 -3.20
N GLY A 8 -3.48 -3.13 -1.93
CA GLY A 8 -2.40 -2.35 -1.35
C GLY A 8 -1.46 -3.17 -0.48
N GLN A 9 -0.65 -2.49 0.31
CA GLN A 9 0.30 -3.08 1.25
C GLN A 9 -0.39 -4.03 2.23
N GLY A 10 0.24 -5.17 2.49
CA GLY A 10 -0.31 -6.31 3.24
C GLY A 10 -0.68 -7.51 2.36
N ALA A 11 -0.67 -7.35 1.03
CA ALA A 11 -0.95 -8.43 0.08
C ALA A 11 0.31 -9.19 -0.40
N GLN A 12 1.52 -8.75 -0.02
CA GLN A 12 2.78 -9.41 -0.37
C GLN A 12 2.99 -10.72 0.40
N PHE A 13 3.66 -11.66 -0.24
CA PHE A 13 4.06 -12.94 0.38
C PHE A 13 5.31 -13.50 -0.32
N PRO A 14 6.18 -14.24 0.38
CA PRO A 14 7.34 -14.88 -0.21
C PRO A 14 6.96 -15.82 -1.36
N GLY A 15 7.69 -15.73 -2.47
CA GLY A 15 7.41 -16.51 -3.68
C GLY A 15 6.38 -15.90 -4.63
N MET A 16 5.77 -14.75 -4.29
CA MET A 16 4.77 -14.09 -5.14
C MET A 16 5.32 -13.81 -6.55
N GLY A 17 4.55 -14.16 -7.58
CA GLY A 17 4.85 -13.91 -8.99
C GLY A 17 5.83 -14.89 -9.64
N ARG A 18 6.40 -15.86 -8.89
CA ARG A 18 7.28 -16.89 -9.47
C ARG A 18 6.56 -17.75 -10.50
N ASP A 19 5.35 -18.16 -10.21
CA ASP A 19 4.51 -18.94 -11.12
C ASP A 19 4.25 -18.22 -12.43
N LEU A 20 4.00 -16.91 -12.38
CA LEU A 20 3.84 -16.06 -13.56
C LEU A 20 5.14 -15.91 -14.34
N PHE A 21 6.25 -15.71 -13.64
CA PHE A 21 7.59 -15.62 -14.21
C PHE A 21 7.97 -16.91 -14.97
N ASP A 22 7.75 -18.06 -14.36
CA ASP A 22 8.10 -19.37 -14.93
C ASP A 22 7.20 -19.69 -16.14
N ALA A 23 5.91 -19.37 -16.06
CA ALA A 23 4.94 -19.72 -17.10
C ALA A 23 4.95 -18.80 -18.32
N HIS A 24 5.28 -17.50 -18.19
CA HIS A 24 5.02 -16.50 -19.23
C HIS A 24 6.24 -15.65 -19.58
N GLY A 25 6.53 -15.54 -20.91
CA GLY A 25 7.62 -14.69 -21.42
C GLY A 25 7.42 -13.21 -21.08
N PHE A 26 6.21 -12.69 -21.28
CA PHE A 26 5.90 -11.29 -20.97
C PHE A 26 6.13 -10.96 -19.50
N ALA A 27 5.89 -11.90 -18.57
CA ALA A 27 6.16 -11.69 -17.16
C ALA A 27 7.67 -11.53 -16.90
N ARG A 28 8.51 -12.38 -17.52
CA ARG A 28 9.97 -12.23 -17.45
C ARG A 28 10.45 -10.88 -17.98
N ASP A 29 9.86 -10.40 -19.09
CA ASP A 29 10.18 -9.09 -19.65
C ASP A 29 9.81 -7.96 -18.67
N ARG A 30 8.66 -8.06 -17.98
CA ARG A 30 8.25 -7.09 -16.94
C ARG A 30 9.15 -7.11 -15.73
N PHE A 31 9.59 -8.29 -15.27
CA PHE A 31 10.56 -8.39 -14.18
C PHE A 31 11.92 -7.79 -14.56
N ALA A 32 12.40 -8.05 -15.78
CA ALA A 32 13.64 -7.45 -16.27
C ALA A 32 13.54 -5.91 -16.35
N GLN A 33 12.44 -5.39 -16.93
CA GLN A 33 12.19 -3.96 -16.98
C GLN A 33 12.08 -3.35 -15.57
N ALA A 34 11.48 -4.06 -14.63
CA ALA A 34 11.38 -3.62 -13.24
C ALA A 34 12.75 -3.52 -12.57
N ALA A 35 13.63 -4.48 -12.81
CA ALA A 35 15.00 -4.44 -12.27
C ALA A 35 15.80 -3.24 -12.83
N GLU A 36 15.63 -2.89 -14.11
CA GLU A 36 16.24 -1.71 -14.71
C GLU A 36 15.73 -0.41 -14.07
N VAL A 37 14.42 -0.28 -13.88
CA VAL A 37 13.79 0.91 -13.28
C VAL A 37 14.18 1.08 -11.82
N LEU A 38 14.18 -0.01 -11.06
CA LEU A 38 14.42 0.01 -9.61
C LEU A 38 15.92 0.03 -9.24
N GLY A 39 16.79 -0.41 -10.15
CA GLY A 39 18.23 -0.52 -9.91
C GLY A 39 18.65 -1.70 -9.02
N PHE A 40 17.73 -2.64 -8.76
CA PHE A 40 18.01 -3.89 -8.03
C PHE A 40 17.13 -5.03 -8.54
N ASP A 41 17.55 -6.27 -8.27
CA ASP A 41 16.81 -7.47 -8.66
C ASP A 41 15.61 -7.71 -7.72
N ILE A 42 14.45 -7.15 -8.10
CA ILE A 42 13.21 -7.34 -7.35
C ILE A 42 12.68 -8.78 -7.45
N ALA A 43 13.01 -9.51 -8.53
CA ALA A 43 12.61 -10.91 -8.68
C ALA A 43 13.24 -11.78 -7.59
N ASP A 44 14.54 -11.59 -7.32
CA ASP A 44 15.22 -12.33 -6.26
C ASP A 44 14.58 -12.07 -4.89
N VAL A 45 14.27 -10.83 -4.56
CA VAL A 45 13.61 -10.48 -3.30
C VAL A 45 12.19 -11.08 -3.21
N MET A 46 11.40 -10.99 -4.29
CA MET A 46 10.04 -11.54 -4.32
C MET A 46 10.01 -13.07 -4.22
N PHE A 47 11.00 -13.74 -4.84
CA PHE A 47 11.02 -15.20 -4.94
C PHE A 47 11.71 -15.88 -3.78
N ASN A 48 12.79 -15.31 -3.28
CA ASN A 48 13.71 -15.94 -2.34
C ASN A 48 13.86 -15.14 -1.03
N GLY A 49 13.36 -13.90 -0.98
CA GLY A 49 13.41 -13.05 0.21
C GLY A 49 12.53 -13.56 1.35
N SER A 50 12.84 -13.11 2.56
CA SER A 50 12.07 -13.38 3.76
C SER A 50 10.82 -12.47 3.84
N ASP A 51 9.93 -12.78 4.78
CA ASP A 51 8.82 -11.88 5.13
C ASP A 51 9.31 -10.48 5.54
N GLU A 52 10.45 -10.41 6.25
CA GLU A 52 11.06 -9.16 6.68
C GLU A 52 11.57 -8.32 5.50
N ASP A 53 12.17 -8.95 4.50
CA ASP A 53 12.63 -8.27 3.28
C ASP A 53 11.44 -7.67 2.53
N LEU A 54 10.35 -8.43 2.42
CA LEU A 54 9.12 -7.99 1.75
C LEU A 54 8.31 -6.97 2.55
N LYS A 55 8.52 -6.79 3.85
CA LYS A 55 7.86 -5.78 4.67
C LYS A 55 8.47 -4.39 4.56
N GLN A 56 9.69 -4.25 4.04
CA GLN A 56 10.29 -2.95 3.82
C GLN A 56 9.46 -2.17 2.78
N THR A 57 8.95 -1.00 3.14
CA THR A 57 8.03 -0.22 2.28
C THR A 57 8.57 0.00 0.87
N LYS A 58 9.88 0.27 0.75
CA LYS A 58 10.60 0.43 -0.52
C LYS A 58 10.59 -0.83 -1.41
N VAL A 59 10.35 -2.01 -0.84
CA VAL A 59 10.24 -3.30 -1.55
C VAL A 59 8.78 -3.69 -1.73
N THR A 60 7.99 -3.58 -0.65
CA THR A 60 6.58 -4.01 -0.62
C THR A 60 5.77 -3.40 -1.77
N GLN A 61 5.89 -2.08 -1.94
CA GLN A 61 5.05 -1.37 -2.91
C GLN A 61 5.40 -1.75 -4.36
N PRO A 62 6.67 -1.71 -4.79
CA PRO A 62 7.05 -2.19 -6.12
C PRO A 62 6.69 -3.66 -6.37
N ALA A 63 6.84 -4.53 -5.39
CA ALA A 63 6.51 -5.95 -5.53
C ALA A 63 5.02 -6.20 -5.78
N ILE A 64 4.14 -5.55 -5.00
CA ILE A 64 2.68 -5.65 -5.18
C ILE A 64 2.25 -5.03 -6.51
N PHE A 65 2.81 -3.87 -6.87
CA PHE A 65 2.54 -3.21 -8.14
C PHE A 65 2.90 -4.12 -9.31
N LEU A 66 4.12 -4.63 -9.35
CA LEU A 66 4.63 -5.50 -10.41
C LEU A 66 3.77 -6.75 -10.55
N HIS A 67 3.50 -7.45 -9.44
CA HIS A 67 2.65 -8.63 -9.44
C HIS A 67 1.23 -8.31 -9.96
N SER A 68 0.63 -7.22 -9.50
CA SER A 68 -0.72 -6.81 -9.90
C SER A 68 -0.83 -6.49 -11.38
N VAL A 69 0.15 -5.78 -11.94
CA VAL A 69 0.17 -5.42 -13.37
C VAL A 69 0.37 -6.67 -14.23
N ILE A 70 1.33 -7.55 -13.87
CA ILE A 70 1.56 -8.82 -14.59
C ILE A 70 0.30 -9.69 -14.57
N MET A 71 -0.40 -9.77 -13.43
CA MET A 71 -1.68 -10.50 -13.34
C MET A 71 -2.73 -9.92 -14.29
N ALA A 72 -2.88 -8.60 -14.36
CA ALA A 72 -3.83 -7.95 -15.26
C ALA A 72 -3.48 -8.19 -16.73
N GLU A 73 -2.20 -8.05 -17.10
CA GLU A 73 -1.71 -8.35 -18.45
C GLU A 73 -1.90 -9.82 -18.84
N GLY A 74 -1.67 -10.73 -17.89
CA GLY A 74 -1.85 -12.17 -18.07
C GLY A 74 -3.29 -12.59 -18.34
N MET A 75 -4.27 -11.80 -17.94
CA MET A 75 -5.68 -12.03 -18.27
C MET A 75 -6.00 -11.76 -19.76
N GLY A 76 -5.16 -10.99 -20.48
CA GLY A 76 -5.37 -10.67 -21.88
C GLY A 76 -6.78 -10.12 -22.13
N GLU A 77 -7.50 -10.67 -23.11
CA GLU A 77 -8.87 -10.24 -23.47
C GLU A 77 -9.90 -10.44 -22.33
N ALA A 78 -9.60 -11.30 -21.34
CA ALA A 78 -10.47 -11.46 -20.16
C ALA A 78 -10.41 -10.25 -19.22
N PHE A 79 -9.35 -9.43 -19.29
CA PHE A 79 -9.27 -8.15 -18.61
C PHE A 79 -10.10 -7.10 -19.36
N SER A 80 -11.38 -7.08 -19.06
CA SER A 80 -12.37 -6.21 -19.72
C SER A 80 -13.27 -5.58 -18.65
N PRO A 81 -12.70 -4.77 -17.73
CA PRO A 81 -13.46 -4.12 -16.69
C PRO A 81 -14.24 -2.91 -17.20
N ASN A 82 -15.40 -2.63 -16.58
CA ASN A 82 -16.08 -1.34 -16.73
C ASN A 82 -15.49 -0.28 -15.79
N PHE A 83 -14.91 -0.73 -14.67
CA PHE A 83 -14.28 0.11 -13.66
C PHE A 83 -13.05 -0.58 -13.11
N VAL A 84 -12.05 0.23 -12.76
CA VAL A 84 -10.89 -0.19 -11.98
C VAL A 84 -10.82 0.64 -10.72
N ALA A 85 -10.33 0.06 -9.63
CA ALA A 85 -10.08 0.76 -8.38
C ALA A 85 -8.87 0.15 -7.69
N GLY A 86 -8.19 0.91 -6.84
CA GLY A 86 -7.03 0.46 -6.10
C GLY A 86 -7.08 0.90 -4.64
N HIS A 87 -6.60 0.05 -3.75
CA HIS A 87 -6.43 0.39 -2.34
C HIS A 87 -5.04 0.98 -2.14
N SER A 88 -4.94 2.28 -1.80
CA SER A 88 -3.66 2.98 -1.59
C SER A 88 -2.71 2.83 -2.80
N LEU A 89 -1.62 2.07 -2.65
CA LEU A 89 -0.71 1.69 -3.73
C LEU A 89 -1.44 1.12 -4.97
N GLY A 90 -2.49 0.37 -4.76
CA GLY A 90 -3.27 -0.27 -5.84
C GLY A 90 -3.84 0.71 -6.85
N GLU A 91 -3.95 2.00 -6.54
CA GLU A 91 -4.37 3.05 -7.49
C GLU A 91 -3.40 3.15 -8.67
N PHE A 92 -2.09 3.06 -8.43
CA PHE A 92 -1.08 3.03 -9.50
C PHE A 92 -1.21 1.78 -10.37
N SER A 93 -1.45 0.62 -9.74
CA SER A 93 -1.72 -0.62 -10.48
C SER A 93 -2.98 -0.51 -11.34
N ALA A 94 -4.04 0.11 -10.81
CA ALA A 94 -5.28 0.35 -11.54
C ALA A 94 -5.07 1.29 -12.73
N LEU A 95 -4.32 2.38 -12.56
CA LEU A 95 -3.97 3.31 -13.65
C LEU A 95 -3.20 2.62 -14.77
N VAL A 96 -2.18 1.83 -14.43
CA VAL A 96 -1.40 1.11 -15.44
C VAL A 96 -2.24 0.03 -16.12
N ALA A 97 -2.99 -0.75 -15.39
CA ALA A 97 -3.84 -1.81 -15.95
C ALA A 97 -4.96 -1.26 -16.85
N SER A 98 -5.42 -0.04 -16.61
CA SER A 98 -6.42 0.64 -17.45
C SER A 98 -5.82 1.37 -18.67
N GLY A 99 -4.49 1.43 -18.78
CA GLY A 99 -3.79 2.14 -19.84
C GLY A 99 -3.70 3.67 -19.63
N GLY A 100 -4.05 4.17 -18.45
CA GLY A 100 -3.93 5.58 -18.09
C GLY A 100 -2.52 6.01 -17.70
N LEU A 101 -1.61 5.05 -17.48
CA LEU A 101 -0.21 5.28 -17.12
C LEU A 101 0.66 4.16 -17.70
N GLY A 102 1.84 4.51 -18.23
CA GLY A 102 2.79 3.52 -18.73
C GLY A 102 3.42 2.71 -17.59
N PHE A 103 3.77 1.44 -17.83
CA PHE A 103 4.34 0.54 -16.79
C PHE A 103 5.60 1.10 -16.14
N ALA A 104 6.58 1.54 -16.94
CA ALA A 104 7.86 2.03 -16.42
C ALA A 104 7.66 3.30 -15.59
N GLU A 105 6.80 4.21 -16.05
CA GLU A 105 6.49 5.45 -15.34
C GLU A 105 5.70 5.17 -14.05
N GLY A 106 4.72 4.27 -14.10
CA GLY A 106 3.99 3.81 -12.92
C GLY A 106 4.90 3.21 -11.87
N LEU A 107 5.87 2.37 -12.29
CA LEU A 107 6.83 1.77 -11.36
C LEU A 107 7.80 2.80 -10.75
N LYS A 108 8.25 3.80 -11.53
CA LYS A 108 9.06 4.90 -11.00
C LYS A 108 8.31 5.69 -9.92
N LEU A 109 7.06 6.06 -10.18
CA LEU A 109 6.21 6.75 -9.22
C LEU A 109 5.97 5.93 -7.95
N VAL A 110 5.73 4.62 -8.10
CA VAL A 110 5.58 3.70 -6.98
C VAL A 110 6.87 3.58 -6.17
N SER A 111 8.02 3.50 -6.84
CA SER A 111 9.32 3.48 -6.18
C SER A 111 9.59 4.77 -5.41
N GLU A 112 9.34 5.92 -6.02
CA GLU A 112 9.48 7.23 -5.37
C GLU A 112 8.56 7.36 -4.16
N ARG A 113 7.29 6.97 -4.31
CA ARG A 113 6.33 6.90 -3.20
C ARG A 113 6.83 6.01 -2.07
N ALA A 114 7.32 4.83 -2.40
CA ALA A 114 7.79 3.85 -1.43
C ALA A 114 9.00 4.37 -0.63
N LEU A 115 9.97 4.99 -1.30
CA LEU A 115 11.13 5.62 -0.67
C LEU A 115 10.72 6.79 0.21
N ALA A 116 9.87 7.69 -0.29
CA ALA A 116 9.40 8.84 0.46
C ALA A 116 8.64 8.43 1.74
N MET A 117 7.80 7.40 1.64
CA MET A 117 7.08 6.85 2.80
C MET A 117 8.02 6.14 3.77
N GLN A 118 9.04 5.44 3.29
CA GLN A 118 10.06 4.82 4.12
C GLN A 118 10.81 5.87 4.94
N ASP A 119 11.29 6.93 4.28
CA ASP A 119 12.00 8.04 4.92
C ASP A 119 11.12 8.71 6.00
N ALA A 120 9.83 8.91 5.72
CA ALA A 120 8.89 9.47 6.70
C ALA A 120 8.68 8.55 7.92
N CYS A 121 8.65 7.24 7.71
CA CYS A 121 8.56 6.26 8.80
C CYS A 121 9.80 6.26 9.70
N GLU A 122 10.99 6.43 9.10
CA GLU A 122 12.25 6.45 9.83
C GLU A 122 12.45 7.75 10.63
N ALA A 123 11.85 8.86 10.14
CA ALA A 123 11.94 10.15 10.80
C ALA A 123 11.14 10.22 12.10
N MET A 124 10.03 9.47 12.23
CA MET A 124 9.16 9.51 13.41
C MET A 124 8.57 8.13 13.72
N PRO A 125 8.80 7.61 14.95
CA PRO A 125 8.18 6.34 15.39
C PRO A 125 6.65 6.45 15.36
N SER A 126 6.04 5.66 14.51
CA SER A 126 4.61 5.71 14.27
C SER A 126 4.07 4.35 13.83
N THR A 127 2.76 4.15 13.94
CA THR A 127 2.13 2.86 13.64
C THR A 127 0.66 3.04 13.25
N MET A 128 -0.02 1.93 13.03
CA MET A 128 -1.45 1.84 12.73
C MET A 128 -2.13 0.79 13.59
N ALA A 129 -3.45 0.90 13.75
CA ALA A 129 -4.26 -0.14 14.38
C ALA A 129 -5.59 -0.34 13.65
N ALA A 130 -6.00 -1.61 13.53
CA ALA A 130 -7.30 -1.98 13.00
C ALA A 130 -8.35 -2.00 14.10
N ILE A 131 -9.42 -1.24 13.91
CA ILE A 131 -10.58 -1.15 14.81
C ILE A 131 -11.74 -1.91 14.17
N ILE A 132 -12.29 -2.86 14.92
CA ILE A 132 -13.33 -3.76 14.40
C ILE A 132 -14.56 -3.74 15.29
N GLY A 133 -15.73 -3.63 14.66
CA GLY A 133 -17.04 -3.73 15.30
C GLY A 133 -17.44 -2.46 16.03
N MET A 134 -17.10 -1.30 15.48
CA MET A 134 -17.48 0.02 15.96
C MET A 134 -17.90 0.90 14.78
N GLU A 135 -18.77 1.86 15.02
CA GLU A 135 -19.18 2.86 14.02
C GLU A 135 -18.05 3.86 13.78
N ASP A 136 -17.90 4.29 12.53
CA ASP A 136 -16.82 5.17 12.09
C ASP A 136 -16.79 6.48 12.90
N ALA A 137 -17.96 7.10 13.15
CA ALA A 137 -18.08 8.34 13.90
C ALA A 137 -17.59 8.22 15.36
N ASP A 138 -17.78 7.05 15.99
CA ASP A 138 -17.30 6.80 17.35
C ASP A 138 -15.77 6.66 17.37
N VAL A 139 -15.20 6.00 16.38
CA VAL A 139 -13.73 5.89 16.21
C VAL A 139 -13.11 7.28 15.98
N GLU A 140 -13.69 8.08 15.08
CA GLU A 140 -13.26 9.46 14.81
C GLU A 140 -13.30 10.34 16.07
N ALA A 141 -14.39 10.20 16.85
CA ALA A 141 -14.55 10.97 18.08
C ALA A 141 -13.49 10.61 19.15
N VAL A 142 -13.05 9.37 19.22
CA VAL A 142 -11.95 8.95 20.11
C VAL A 142 -10.63 9.49 19.57
N CYS A 143 -10.34 9.35 18.29
CA CYS A 143 -9.12 9.91 17.68
C CYS A 143 -8.99 11.41 17.96
N ALA A 144 -10.08 12.17 17.80
CA ALA A 144 -10.09 13.61 18.00
C ALA A 144 -9.85 14.05 19.46
N LYS A 145 -10.08 13.17 20.43
CA LYS A 145 -9.89 13.46 21.88
C LYS A 145 -8.57 12.91 22.42
N THR A 146 -7.94 12.01 21.69
CA THR A 146 -6.67 11.41 22.11
C THR A 146 -5.53 12.42 21.94
N GLU A 147 -4.67 12.53 22.96
CA GLU A 147 -3.49 13.39 22.91
C GLU A 147 -2.47 12.84 21.90
N GLY A 148 -1.83 13.71 21.14
CA GLY A 148 -0.90 13.37 20.08
C GLY A 148 -1.58 13.23 18.71
N ILE A 149 -0.82 12.75 17.71
CA ILE A 149 -1.32 12.60 16.35
C ILE A 149 -1.90 11.19 16.18
N VAL A 150 -3.21 11.10 16.08
CA VAL A 150 -3.93 9.89 15.67
C VAL A 150 -5.16 10.28 14.84
N VAL A 151 -5.34 9.63 13.71
CA VAL A 151 -6.45 9.91 12.78
C VAL A 151 -7.09 8.61 12.26
N ALA A 152 -8.35 8.67 11.87
CA ALA A 152 -8.98 7.67 11.04
C ALA A 152 -8.36 7.73 9.63
N ALA A 153 -7.78 6.63 9.17
CA ALA A 153 -6.97 6.59 7.96
C ALA A 153 -7.59 5.75 6.83
N ASN A 154 -8.05 4.52 7.12
CA ASN A 154 -8.62 3.64 6.12
C ASN A 154 -10.02 3.18 6.54
N TYR A 155 -11.03 3.60 5.78
CA TYR A 155 -12.42 3.16 5.91
C TYR A 155 -12.62 1.93 5.00
N ASN A 156 -12.26 0.76 5.50
CA ASN A 156 -12.18 -0.45 4.67
C ASN A 156 -13.58 -1.03 4.33
N CYS A 157 -14.44 -1.12 5.33
CA CYS A 157 -15.84 -1.50 5.18
C CYS A 157 -16.60 -1.12 6.45
N PRO A 158 -17.96 -1.15 6.45
CA PRO A 158 -18.74 -0.90 7.66
C PRO A 158 -18.25 -1.73 8.84
N GLY A 159 -17.91 -1.07 9.94
CA GLY A 159 -17.40 -1.70 11.16
C GLY A 159 -15.93 -2.15 11.09
N GLN A 160 -15.17 -1.75 10.08
CA GLN A 160 -13.72 -1.96 10.00
C GLN A 160 -13.00 -0.69 9.52
N LEU A 161 -12.37 -0.01 10.44
CA LEU A 161 -11.60 1.19 10.22
C LEU A 161 -10.17 1.01 10.73
N VAL A 162 -9.18 1.61 10.04
CA VAL A 162 -7.80 1.64 10.51
C VAL A 162 -7.47 3.06 10.98
N ILE A 163 -6.93 3.17 12.20
CA ILE A 163 -6.38 4.42 12.74
C ILE A 163 -4.86 4.45 12.55
N SER A 164 -4.30 5.66 12.39
CA SER A 164 -2.91 5.87 12.04
C SER A 164 -2.34 7.07 12.81
N GLY A 165 -1.13 6.93 13.39
CA GLY A 165 -0.55 8.00 14.19
C GLY A 165 0.73 7.63 14.93
N GLU A 166 1.10 8.47 15.89
CA GLU A 166 2.21 8.24 16.81
C GLU A 166 1.96 6.99 17.66
N VAL A 167 3.01 6.24 17.97
CA VAL A 167 2.88 4.95 18.70
C VAL A 167 2.07 5.12 19.98
N GLN A 168 2.42 6.11 20.82
CA GLN A 168 1.74 6.33 22.10
C GLN A 168 0.28 6.76 21.92
N ALA A 169 -0.01 7.60 20.93
CA ALA A 169 -1.37 8.02 20.62
C ALA A 169 -2.23 6.84 20.12
N ILE A 170 -1.66 5.96 19.30
CA ILE A 170 -2.33 4.73 18.83
C ILE A 170 -2.61 3.77 19.99
N GLU A 171 -1.65 3.56 20.89
CA GLU A 171 -1.84 2.72 22.08
C GLU A 171 -2.97 3.26 22.96
N SER A 172 -2.94 4.55 23.29
CA SER A 172 -3.99 5.21 24.05
C SER A 172 -5.36 5.16 23.38
N ALA A 173 -5.42 5.46 22.06
CA ALA A 173 -6.67 5.35 21.31
C ALA A 173 -7.22 3.93 21.30
N CYS A 174 -6.37 2.91 21.15
CA CYS A 174 -6.79 1.51 21.20
C CYS A 174 -7.41 1.11 22.55
N GLU A 175 -6.87 1.60 23.68
CA GLU A 175 -7.43 1.36 25.00
C GLU A 175 -8.81 2.03 25.12
N GLN A 176 -8.91 3.32 24.79
CA GLN A 176 -10.17 4.07 24.83
C GLN A 176 -11.24 3.43 23.94
N LEU A 177 -10.89 2.98 22.73
CA LEU A 177 -11.81 2.33 21.80
C LEU A 177 -12.31 0.98 22.33
N LYS A 178 -11.44 0.20 23.00
CA LYS A 178 -11.88 -1.04 23.67
C LYS A 178 -12.86 -0.77 24.80
N GLU A 179 -12.58 0.25 25.63
CA GLU A 179 -13.48 0.68 26.72
C GLU A 179 -14.81 1.20 26.17
N ALA A 180 -14.79 1.88 25.02
CA ALA A 180 -15.98 2.36 24.33
C ALA A 180 -16.78 1.27 23.58
N GLY A 181 -16.29 0.02 23.57
CA GLY A 181 -17.02 -1.13 23.03
C GLY A 181 -16.55 -1.68 21.67
N ALA A 182 -15.39 -1.26 21.18
CA ALA A 182 -14.80 -1.87 20.00
C ALA A 182 -14.56 -3.37 20.23
N ARG A 183 -15.02 -4.21 19.31
CA ARG A 183 -14.85 -5.66 19.43
C ARG A 183 -13.38 -6.07 19.39
N ARG A 184 -12.56 -5.35 18.61
CA ARG A 184 -11.10 -5.50 18.56
C ARG A 184 -10.45 -4.16 18.22
N ALA A 185 -9.30 -3.90 18.85
CA ALA A 185 -8.34 -2.87 18.46
C ALA A 185 -6.97 -3.55 18.43
N LEU A 186 -6.44 -3.74 17.22
CA LEU A 186 -5.25 -4.54 16.93
C LEU A 186 -4.18 -3.66 16.30
N ILE A 187 -3.06 -3.48 16.98
CA ILE A 187 -1.88 -2.82 16.40
C ILE A 187 -1.39 -3.66 15.23
N LEU A 188 -1.15 -3.01 14.09
CA LEU A 188 -0.72 -3.65 12.86
C LEU A 188 0.82 -3.74 12.85
N PRO A 189 1.40 -4.81 12.25
CA PRO A 189 2.84 -4.96 12.12
C PRO A 189 3.37 -4.11 10.94
N VAL A 190 3.20 -2.80 11.03
CA VAL A 190 3.65 -1.81 10.04
C VAL A 190 4.58 -0.81 10.68
N GLY A 191 5.56 -0.31 9.92
CA GLY A 191 6.61 0.58 10.41
C GLY A 191 6.27 2.06 10.35
N GLY A 192 5.01 2.46 10.11
CA GLY A 192 4.68 3.86 9.99
C GLY A 192 3.19 4.17 9.99
N ALA A 193 2.88 5.45 10.22
CA ALA A 193 1.53 6.00 10.25
C ALA A 193 1.07 6.40 8.83
N PHE A 194 0.83 5.41 7.97
CA PHE A 194 0.38 5.67 6.62
C PHE A 194 -0.98 6.37 6.60
N HIS A 195 -1.18 7.25 5.62
CA HIS A 195 -2.39 8.06 5.44
C HIS A 195 -2.73 8.99 6.63
N SER A 196 -1.71 9.42 7.37
CA SER A 196 -1.82 10.40 8.46
C SER A 196 -1.06 11.69 8.11
N PRO A 197 -1.19 12.77 8.89
CA PRO A 197 -0.37 13.98 8.75
C PRO A 197 1.15 13.72 8.83
N LEU A 198 1.58 12.62 9.45
CA LEU A 198 3.00 12.23 9.53
C LEU A 198 3.59 11.83 8.16
N MET A 199 2.73 11.57 7.17
CA MET A 199 3.15 11.30 5.77
C MET A 199 3.21 12.54 4.90
N GLU A 200 3.06 13.76 5.44
CA GLU A 200 3.08 15.00 4.66
C GLU A 200 4.37 15.16 3.85
N PRO A 201 5.59 14.87 4.38
CA PRO A 201 6.81 14.93 3.57
C PRO A 201 6.81 13.97 2.38
N ALA A 202 6.22 12.78 2.57
CA ALA A 202 6.07 11.81 1.48
C ALA A 202 5.05 12.28 0.43
N ARG A 203 3.97 12.92 0.85
CA ARG A 203 2.96 13.51 -0.04
C ARG A 203 3.58 14.61 -0.93
N GLU A 204 4.35 15.52 -0.34
CA GLU A 204 5.01 16.60 -1.07
C GLU A 204 5.99 16.06 -2.10
N ARG A 205 6.81 15.09 -1.72
CA ARG A 205 7.78 14.45 -2.61
C ARG A 205 7.10 13.71 -3.77
N LEU A 206 6.02 12.98 -3.50
CA LEU A 206 5.25 12.31 -4.54
C LEU A 206 4.55 13.31 -5.46
N ALA A 207 4.03 14.43 -4.93
CA ALA A 207 3.41 15.48 -5.75
C ALA A 207 4.38 16.02 -6.80
N LEU A 208 5.62 16.31 -6.41
CA LEU A 208 6.67 16.76 -7.36
C LEU A 208 6.99 15.69 -8.42
N ALA A 209 7.01 14.41 -8.04
CA ALA A 209 7.22 13.33 -9.00
C ALA A 209 6.05 13.22 -10.00
N LEU A 210 4.82 13.40 -9.54
CA LEU A 210 3.62 13.38 -10.39
C LEU A 210 3.57 14.54 -11.39
N GLU A 211 4.06 15.73 -11.01
CA GLU A 211 4.14 16.89 -11.94
C GLU A 211 5.05 16.64 -13.14
N SER A 212 6.03 15.77 -13.00
CA SER A 212 6.99 15.41 -14.04
C SER A 212 6.62 14.12 -14.79
N ALA A 213 5.55 13.43 -14.38
CA ALA A 213 5.14 12.16 -14.97
C ALA A 213 4.45 12.35 -16.33
N GLU A 214 4.76 11.47 -17.27
CA GLU A 214 4.07 11.39 -18.57
C GLU A 214 2.83 10.49 -18.42
N LEU A 215 1.64 11.10 -18.55
CA LEU A 215 0.32 10.45 -18.46
C LEU A 215 -0.24 10.15 -19.85
#